data_6b6018db606414d7e2f785d57743146b
#
_entry.id   6b6018db606414d7e2f785d57743146b
#
_cell.length_a   1.000
_cell.length_b   1.000
_cell.length_c   1.000
_cell.angle_alpha   90.00
_cell.angle_beta   90.00
_cell.angle_gamma   90.00
#
_symmetry.space_group_name_H-M   'P 1'
#
loop_
_entity.id
_entity.type
_entity.pdbx_description
1 polymer ?
#
loop_
_entity_poly.entity_id
_entity_poly.type
_entity_poly.pdbx_seq_one_letter_code
_entity_poly.pdbx_strand_id
1 'polypeptide(L)'
;MSGSPKNKSAWGIIFATILFISPLKATAAKKPVIRVLIAQENNARFRADGNKSIVVVGISPKKKRIKSLNLIYSDSKAKYTIDDKINSWIELPRNFNLIIKNNDKRGIWFKNRRYAGELRVSIIDQKLQIVNYLELEKYLKSVVGSEMPKEFPLAALQAQAIAARTYALKLLGKKKSFDVHSTEASQVYLGLESETPKIKKAVRSTSSLALFYQNKLINAVFHSSSGGRTANSGEVWKYQLPYLRSVIDYDQNSPKYRWLNKFSSAELDKIFPEVGGLNGIKIIRKSNSDRVLEIRLYGSNGIKNISGKILRRKLKLLSTKFDVKLIFNQNNKSNDLKYYNDKLSFSFDNKIVDDLAPQPVPVIPKYYFLEVIGSGSGHGVGMSQWGAKAMAEKGYSYREILKHYYKGIEIKSY
;
A
#
# COMPACT_ATOMS: atom_id res chain seq x y z
N MET A 1 14.87 -67.64 -80.24
CA MET A 1 14.45 -66.48 -80.95
C MET A 1 13.71 -65.64 -79.96
N SER A 2 14.35 -64.67 -79.44
CA SER A 2 14.09 -63.97 -78.21
C SER A 2 13.80 -62.54 -78.53
N GLY A 3 12.72 -62.05 -78.03
CA GLY A 3 12.33 -60.62 -78.06
C GLY A 3 12.24 -60.06 -76.67
N SER A 4 13.13 -59.16 -76.37
CA SER A 4 13.18 -58.42 -75.13
C SER A 4 12.15 -57.30 -75.13
N PRO A 5 11.45 -57.01 -74.02
CA PRO A 5 10.58 -55.82 -73.92
C PRO A 5 11.31 -54.64 -73.30
N LYS A 6 11.09 -53.50 -73.87
CA LYS A 6 11.61 -52.17 -73.48
C LYS A 6 10.93 -51.66 -72.21
N ASN A 7 11.76 -51.30 -71.23
CA ASN A 7 11.37 -50.53 -70.05
C ASN A 7 11.02 -49.08 -70.43
N LYS A 8 9.84 -48.60 -70.11
CA LYS A 8 9.46 -47.19 -70.11
C LYS A 8 9.57 -46.64 -68.68
N SER A 9 10.53 -45.75 -68.43
CA SER A 9 10.66 -45.02 -67.24
C SER A 9 9.61 -43.87 -67.19
N ALA A 10 8.68 -43.91 -66.21
CA ALA A 10 7.77 -42.85 -65.95
C ALA A 10 8.44 -41.90 -64.96
N TRP A 11 8.66 -40.66 -65.39
CA TRP A 11 9.10 -39.56 -64.53
C TRP A 11 7.88 -38.98 -63.79
N GLY A 12 7.75 -39.24 -62.50
CA GLY A 12 6.77 -38.60 -61.61
C GLY A 12 7.27 -37.21 -61.22
N ILE A 13 6.56 -36.14 -61.62
CA ILE A 13 6.80 -34.78 -61.20
C ILE A 13 6.17 -34.63 -59.83
N ILE A 14 7.00 -34.49 -58.77
CA ILE A 14 6.56 -34.16 -57.42
C ILE A 14 6.34 -32.63 -57.37
N PHE A 15 5.09 -32.17 -57.33
CA PHE A 15 4.73 -30.80 -57.00
C PHE A 15 4.91 -30.60 -55.51
N ALA A 16 6.01 -29.95 -55.09
CA ALA A 16 6.18 -29.49 -53.72
C ALA A 16 5.34 -28.23 -53.53
N THR A 17 4.20 -28.36 -52.84
CA THR A 17 3.37 -27.22 -52.43
C THR A 17 4.07 -26.51 -51.26
N ILE A 18 4.77 -25.41 -51.55
CA ILE A 18 5.35 -24.53 -50.53
C ILE A 18 4.18 -23.73 -49.88
N LEU A 19 3.75 -24.16 -48.72
CA LEU A 19 2.84 -23.39 -47.85
C LEU A 19 3.61 -22.16 -47.35
N PHE A 20 3.33 -21.01 -47.93
CA PHE A 20 3.71 -19.71 -47.37
C PHE A 20 2.93 -19.49 -46.06
N ILE A 21 3.49 -19.89 -44.93
CA ILE A 21 3.00 -19.47 -43.62
C ILE A 21 3.40 -17.98 -43.45
N SER A 22 2.51 -17.08 -43.79
CA SER A 22 2.69 -15.66 -43.49
C SER A 22 2.84 -15.54 -41.97
N PRO A 23 3.89 -14.86 -41.45
CA PRO A 23 4.00 -14.65 -40.00
C PRO A 23 2.81 -13.84 -39.57
N LEU A 24 1.95 -14.40 -38.70
CA LEU A 24 0.93 -13.66 -38.01
C LEU A 24 1.62 -12.47 -37.32
N LYS A 25 1.34 -11.25 -37.77
CA LYS A 25 1.75 -10.05 -37.05
C LYS A 25 1.13 -10.11 -35.65
N ALA A 26 1.94 -10.49 -34.67
CA ALA A 26 1.54 -10.39 -33.28
C ALA A 26 1.14 -8.94 -33.00
N THR A 27 -0.14 -8.68 -32.86
CA THR A 27 -0.63 -7.38 -32.42
C THR A 27 -0.02 -7.13 -31.07
N ALA A 28 0.81 -6.10 -30.95
CA ALA A 28 1.45 -5.73 -29.70
C ALA A 28 0.36 -5.56 -28.63
N ALA A 29 0.36 -6.43 -27.62
CA ALA A 29 -0.63 -6.38 -26.57
C ALA A 29 -0.65 -4.98 -25.93
N LYS A 30 -1.83 -4.38 -25.84
CA LYS A 30 -1.99 -3.03 -25.31
C LYS A 30 -1.51 -3.00 -23.87
N LYS A 31 -0.48 -2.18 -23.58
CA LYS A 31 0.08 -2.05 -22.24
C LYS A 31 -0.98 -1.60 -21.26
N PRO A 32 -1.13 -2.28 -20.10
CA PRO A 32 -2.10 -1.89 -19.09
C PRO A 32 -1.90 -0.45 -18.64
N VAL A 33 -2.99 0.30 -18.55
CA VAL A 33 -3.04 1.66 -18.03
C VAL A 33 -3.68 1.62 -16.64
N ILE A 34 -3.05 2.23 -15.66
CA ILE A 34 -3.55 2.37 -14.30
C ILE A 34 -4.02 3.80 -14.03
N ARG A 35 -5.08 3.92 -13.24
CA ARG A 35 -5.69 5.19 -12.82
C ARG A 35 -5.42 5.39 -11.33
N VAL A 36 -4.63 6.40 -11.00
CA VAL A 36 -4.18 6.67 -9.62
C VAL A 36 -4.86 7.94 -9.11
N LEU A 37 -5.64 7.84 -8.05
CA LEU A 37 -6.19 9.03 -7.37
C LEU A 37 -5.05 9.76 -6.65
N ILE A 38 -4.75 10.98 -7.11
CA ILE A 38 -3.67 11.82 -6.55
C ILE A 38 -4.20 12.71 -5.44
N ALA A 39 -5.35 13.38 -5.69
CA ALA A 39 -5.92 14.33 -4.74
C ALA A 39 -7.42 14.55 -4.98
N GLN A 40 -8.09 15.03 -3.92
CA GLN A 40 -9.44 15.62 -3.96
C GLN A 40 -9.38 16.93 -3.19
N GLU A 41 -9.46 18.07 -3.90
CA GLU A 41 -9.17 19.41 -3.36
C GLU A 41 -10.03 20.49 -4.01
N ASN A 42 -10.09 21.66 -3.40
CA ASN A 42 -10.81 22.80 -3.96
C ASN A 42 -9.95 23.60 -4.94
N ASN A 43 -8.61 23.50 -4.84
CA ASN A 43 -7.67 24.25 -5.69
C ASN A 43 -6.63 23.32 -6.31
N ALA A 44 -6.30 23.55 -7.57
CA ALA A 44 -5.25 22.78 -8.25
C ALA A 44 -4.47 23.66 -9.22
N ARG A 45 -3.14 23.54 -9.21
CA ARG A 45 -2.26 24.20 -10.18
C ARG A 45 -1.41 23.16 -10.89
N PHE A 46 -1.43 23.22 -12.22
CA PHE A 46 -0.66 22.35 -13.09
C PHE A 46 0.28 23.18 -13.97
N ARG A 47 1.51 22.74 -14.16
CA ARG A 47 2.47 23.39 -15.02
C ARG A 47 3.45 22.40 -15.66
N ALA A 48 4.08 22.81 -16.74
CA ALA A 48 5.25 22.13 -17.26
C ALA A 48 6.51 22.53 -16.48
N ASP A 49 7.64 21.91 -16.81
CA ASP A 49 8.95 22.25 -16.26
C ASP A 49 9.62 23.36 -17.09
N GLY A 50 10.20 24.34 -16.41
CA GLY A 50 10.86 25.50 -17.05
C GLY A 50 9.97 26.20 -18.06
N ASN A 51 10.52 26.52 -19.23
CA ASN A 51 9.83 27.22 -20.33
C ASN A 51 8.95 26.32 -21.22
N LYS A 52 8.72 25.04 -20.82
CA LYS A 52 7.86 24.11 -21.57
C LYS A 52 6.38 24.40 -21.34
N SER A 53 5.52 23.75 -22.12
CA SER A 53 4.08 23.91 -22.03
C SER A 53 3.40 22.58 -21.75
N ILE A 54 2.30 22.63 -21.03
CA ILE A 54 1.32 21.54 -20.93
C ILE A 54 0.28 21.72 -22.05
N VAL A 55 -0.35 20.62 -22.41
CA VAL A 55 -1.50 20.59 -23.32
C VAL A 55 -2.73 20.27 -22.50
N VAL A 56 -3.72 21.14 -22.54
CA VAL A 56 -5.01 20.94 -21.86
C VAL A 56 -6.10 20.71 -22.91
N VAL A 57 -6.86 19.63 -22.72
CA VAL A 57 -8.04 19.27 -23.51
C VAL A 57 -9.26 19.43 -22.63
N GLY A 58 -10.33 19.97 -23.17
CA GLY A 58 -11.59 20.20 -22.44
C GLY A 58 -11.85 21.65 -22.03
N ILE A 59 -10.97 22.60 -22.45
CA ILE A 59 -11.22 24.05 -22.37
C ILE A 59 -11.37 24.62 -23.79
N SER A 60 -11.96 25.83 -23.92
CA SER A 60 -12.12 26.48 -25.24
C SER A 60 -10.84 27.22 -25.63
N PRO A 61 -10.32 27.09 -26.90
CA PRO A 61 -10.69 26.05 -27.86
C PRO A 61 -10.40 24.64 -27.35
N LYS A 62 -11.03 23.60 -27.90
CA LYS A 62 -11.01 22.20 -27.43
C LYS A 62 -9.64 21.63 -26.99
N LYS A 63 -8.54 22.23 -27.46
CA LYS A 63 -7.17 21.85 -27.09
C LYS A 63 -6.30 23.11 -27.08
N LYS A 64 -5.63 23.36 -25.94
CA LYS A 64 -4.78 24.53 -25.77
C LYS A 64 -3.41 24.15 -25.20
N ARG A 65 -2.35 24.80 -25.71
CA ARG A 65 -0.99 24.71 -25.18
C ARG A 65 -0.72 25.93 -24.31
N ILE A 66 -0.42 25.73 -23.02
CA ILE A 66 -0.27 26.79 -22.02
C ILE A 66 0.91 26.49 -21.09
N LYS A 67 1.44 27.48 -20.39
CA LYS A 67 2.52 27.29 -19.38
C LYS A 67 1.98 26.73 -18.08
N SER A 68 0.85 27.25 -17.60
CA SER A 68 0.20 26.80 -16.39
C SER A 68 -1.33 26.82 -16.49
N LEU A 69 -1.99 25.96 -15.71
CA LEU A 69 -3.43 25.93 -15.51
C LEU A 69 -3.70 25.98 -14.02
N ASN A 70 -4.48 26.97 -13.58
CA ASN A 70 -5.02 27.01 -12.23
C ASN A 70 -6.51 26.69 -12.27
N LEU A 71 -6.97 25.91 -11.31
CA LEU A 71 -8.37 25.53 -11.14
C LEU A 71 -8.79 25.86 -9.69
N ILE A 72 -10.02 26.33 -9.56
CA ILE A 72 -10.69 26.52 -8.25
C ILE A 72 -12.11 25.97 -8.33
N TYR A 73 -12.54 25.34 -7.24
CA TYR A 73 -13.93 24.93 -7.04
C TYR A 73 -14.47 25.65 -5.80
N SER A 74 -15.41 26.54 -6.00
CA SER A 74 -16.12 27.26 -4.93
C SER A 74 -17.56 27.55 -5.36
N ASP A 75 -18.47 27.69 -4.43
CA ASP A 75 -19.88 28.03 -4.66
C ASP A 75 -20.55 27.16 -5.72
N SER A 76 -20.26 25.83 -5.66
CA SER A 76 -20.75 24.82 -6.61
C SER A 76 -20.33 25.06 -8.06
N LYS A 77 -19.30 25.88 -8.30
CA LYS A 77 -18.78 26.21 -9.63
C LYS A 77 -17.28 25.94 -9.71
N ALA A 78 -16.85 25.40 -10.85
CA ALA A 78 -15.43 25.28 -11.17
C ALA A 78 -15.02 26.41 -12.11
N LYS A 79 -13.90 27.05 -11.81
CA LYS A 79 -13.33 28.09 -12.64
C LYS A 79 -11.86 27.79 -12.93
N TYR A 80 -11.37 28.29 -14.06
CA TYR A 80 -9.96 28.15 -14.42
C TYR A 80 -9.36 29.46 -14.88
N THR A 81 -8.04 29.60 -14.74
CA THR A 81 -7.23 30.61 -15.39
C THR A 81 -5.95 29.98 -15.95
N ILE A 82 -5.38 30.58 -16.95
CA ILE A 82 -4.19 30.12 -17.65
C ILE A 82 -3.04 31.14 -17.53
N ASP A 83 -1.81 30.59 -17.49
CA ASP A 83 -0.57 31.38 -17.51
C ASP A 83 -0.53 32.42 -16.36
N ASP A 84 -1.08 32.02 -15.21
CA ASP A 84 -1.16 32.79 -13.95
C ASP A 84 -1.87 34.17 -14.09
N LYS A 85 -2.80 34.33 -15.04
CA LYS A 85 -3.62 35.53 -15.22
C LYS A 85 -4.73 35.60 -14.16
N ILE A 86 -4.38 35.99 -12.93
CA ILE A 86 -5.24 35.94 -11.72
C ILE A 86 -6.58 36.67 -11.90
N ASN A 87 -6.64 37.69 -12.76
CA ASN A 87 -7.85 38.49 -12.95
C ASN A 87 -8.78 37.96 -14.06
N SER A 88 -8.52 36.79 -14.64
CA SER A 88 -9.24 36.27 -15.82
C SER A 88 -9.75 34.86 -15.55
N TRP A 89 -10.63 34.68 -14.54
CA TRP A 89 -11.25 33.41 -14.24
C TRP A 89 -12.42 33.11 -15.19
N ILE A 90 -12.39 31.94 -15.80
CA ILE A 90 -13.41 31.46 -16.72
C ILE A 90 -14.12 30.28 -16.10
N GLU A 91 -15.45 30.28 -16.09
CA GLU A 91 -16.26 29.20 -15.56
C GLU A 91 -16.21 27.97 -16.47
N LEU A 92 -16.09 26.78 -15.88
CA LEU A 92 -16.17 25.50 -16.57
C LEU A 92 -17.61 24.96 -16.54
N PRO A 93 -18.03 24.21 -17.56
CA PRO A 93 -19.31 23.49 -17.54
C PRO A 93 -19.39 22.55 -16.31
N ARG A 94 -20.59 22.35 -15.78
CA ARG A 94 -20.80 21.47 -14.58
C ARG A 94 -20.19 20.07 -14.72
N ASN A 95 -20.26 19.49 -15.92
CA ASN A 95 -19.78 18.12 -16.21
C ASN A 95 -18.44 18.14 -17.00
N PHE A 96 -17.55 19.09 -16.70
CA PHE A 96 -16.27 19.12 -17.37
C PHE A 96 -15.41 17.89 -17.06
N ASN A 97 -14.56 17.53 -18.00
CA ASN A 97 -13.50 16.54 -17.86
C ASN A 97 -12.26 17.08 -18.56
N LEU A 98 -11.32 17.56 -17.77
CA LEU A 98 -10.07 18.09 -18.30
C LEU A 98 -9.02 17.00 -18.39
N ILE A 99 -8.27 16.98 -19.49
CA ILE A 99 -7.11 16.13 -19.68
C ILE A 99 -5.88 16.99 -19.84
N ILE A 100 -4.93 16.86 -18.94
CA ILE A 100 -3.68 17.59 -18.93
C ILE A 100 -2.57 16.64 -19.35
N LYS A 101 -1.84 16.97 -20.43
CA LYS A 101 -0.77 16.16 -21.01
C LYS A 101 0.53 16.94 -21.08
N ASN A 102 1.63 16.22 -21.00
CA ASN A 102 2.95 16.74 -21.30
C ASN A 102 3.75 15.70 -22.09
N ASN A 103 4.27 16.06 -23.24
CA ASN A 103 5.13 15.18 -24.05
C ASN A 103 6.58 15.14 -23.52
N ASP A 104 6.93 16.03 -22.60
CA ASP A 104 8.25 16.06 -21.97
C ASP A 104 8.38 14.97 -20.92
N LYS A 105 9.50 14.24 -20.93
CA LYS A 105 9.82 13.18 -19.96
C LYS A 105 9.88 13.68 -18.50
N ARG A 106 10.03 15.00 -18.30
CA ARG A 106 10.03 15.64 -16.99
C ARG A 106 8.64 15.69 -16.32
N GLY A 107 7.58 15.37 -17.07
CA GLY A 107 6.22 15.21 -16.54
C GLY A 107 5.48 16.53 -16.30
N ILE A 108 4.37 16.42 -15.57
CA ILE A 108 3.47 17.52 -15.22
C ILE A 108 3.64 17.79 -13.72
N TRP A 109 3.95 19.05 -13.36
CA TRP A 109 3.93 19.49 -11.98
C TRP A 109 2.50 19.64 -11.45
N PHE A 110 2.26 19.02 -10.33
CA PHE A 110 1.11 19.25 -9.46
C PHE A 110 1.60 19.26 -8.01
N LYS A 111 1.33 20.34 -7.28
CA LYS A 111 1.98 20.63 -6.00
C LYS A 111 3.51 20.57 -6.15
N ASN A 112 4.19 19.85 -5.27
CA ASN A 112 5.64 19.74 -5.22
C ASN A 112 6.17 18.46 -5.91
N ARG A 113 5.38 17.86 -6.83
CA ARG A 113 5.73 16.59 -7.48
C ARG A 113 5.43 16.62 -8.97
N ARG A 114 6.18 15.82 -9.72
CA ARG A 114 5.99 15.63 -11.16
C ARG A 114 5.35 14.27 -11.43
N TYR A 115 4.42 14.27 -12.37
CA TYR A 115 3.68 13.07 -12.74
C TYR A 115 3.87 12.76 -14.23
N ALA A 116 4.21 11.50 -14.53
CA ALA A 116 4.23 10.99 -15.91
C ALA A 116 2.81 10.70 -16.40
N GLY A 117 2.63 10.61 -17.72
CA GLY A 117 1.33 10.29 -18.32
C GLY A 117 0.39 11.49 -18.40
N GLU A 118 -0.88 11.27 -18.11
CA GLU A 118 -1.94 12.27 -18.15
C GLU A 118 -2.50 12.53 -16.76
N LEU A 119 -2.80 13.77 -16.42
CA LEU A 119 -3.63 14.12 -15.27
C LEU A 119 -5.03 14.46 -15.75
N ARG A 120 -6.05 13.81 -15.20
CA ARG A 120 -7.45 14.11 -15.50
C ARG A 120 -8.11 14.73 -14.29
N VAL A 121 -8.93 15.76 -14.55
CA VAL A 121 -9.63 16.50 -13.50
C VAL A 121 -11.11 16.52 -13.79
N SER A 122 -11.91 16.17 -12.80
CA SER A 122 -13.37 16.22 -12.81
C SER A 122 -13.87 16.66 -11.43
N ILE A 123 -15.16 16.90 -11.29
CA ILE A 123 -15.79 17.15 -9.98
C ILE A 123 -16.40 15.85 -9.47
N ILE A 124 -16.03 15.47 -8.24
CA ILE A 124 -16.63 14.37 -7.48
C ILE A 124 -16.77 14.85 -6.03
N ASP A 125 -17.93 14.64 -5.43
CA ASP A 125 -18.22 15.02 -4.03
C ASP A 125 -17.84 16.48 -3.72
N GLN A 126 -18.23 17.39 -4.61
CA GLN A 126 -17.98 18.85 -4.49
C GLN A 126 -16.49 19.21 -4.36
N LYS A 127 -15.60 18.43 -4.97
CA LYS A 127 -14.16 18.67 -5.03
C LYS A 127 -13.60 18.37 -6.41
N LEU A 128 -12.52 19.03 -6.76
CA LEU A 128 -11.69 18.66 -7.90
C LEU A 128 -11.04 17.31 -7.61
N GLN A 129 -11.41 16.27 -8.32
CA GLN A 129 -10.76 14.97 -8.28
C GLN A 129 -9.66 14.92 -9.34
N ILE A 130 -8.41 14.72 -8.90
CA ILE A 130 -7.22 14.62 -9.75
C ILE A 130 -6.79 13.17 -9.84
N VAL A 131 -6.85 12.58 -11.04
CA VAL A 131 -6.47 11.19 -11.30
C VAL A 131 -5.36 11.14 -12.35
N ASN A 132 -4.27 10.44 -12.03
CA ASN A 132 -3.17 10.22 -12.95
C ASN A 132 -3.40 8.94 -13.77
N TYR A 133 -3.38 9.04 -15.08
CA TYR A 133 -3.50 7.96 -16.06
C TYR A 133 -2.14 7.68 -16.67
N LEU A 134 -1.58 6.50 -16.45
CA LEU A 134 -0.27 6.16 -17.01
C LEU A 134 -0.12 4.65 -17.22
N GLU A 135 0.86 4.26 -18.05
CA GLU A 135 1.23 2.85 -18.22
C GLU A 135 1.66 2.23 -16.87
N LEU A 136 1.24 1.00 -16.61
CA LEU A 136 1.53 0.28 -15.36
C LEU A 136 3.03 0.26 -15.05
N GLU A 137 3.89 -0.01 -16.03
CA GLU A 137 5.35 -0.06 -15.81
C GLU A 137 5.95 1.32 -15.46
N LYS A 138 5.34 2.42 -15.89
CA LYS A 138 5.72 3.77 -15.45
C LYS A 138 5.29 4.02 -13.99
N TYR A 139 4.08 3.62 -13.64
CA TYR A 139 3.57 3.68 -12.27
C TYR A 139 4.48 2.92 -11.29
N LEU A 140 4.89 1.70 -11.65
CA LEU A 140 5.72 0.85 -10.79
C LEU A 140 7.09 1.44 -10.47
N LYS A 141 7.68 2.23 -11.35
CA LYS A 141 8.97 2.91 -11.06
C LYS A 141 8.84 3.88 -9.89
N SER A 142 7.74 4.62 -9.86
CA SER A 142 7.46 5.50 -8.72
C SER A 142 7.11 4.69 -7.46
N VAL A 143 6.21 3.71 -7.56
CA VAL A 143 5.78 2.91 -6.40
C VAL A 143 6.96 2.21 -5.73
N VAL A 144 7.79 1.49 -6.47
CA VAL A 144 8.94 0.78 -5.89
C VAL A 144 9.89 1.74 -5.19
N GLY A 145 10.15 2.92 -5.80
CA GLY A 145 11.02 3.92 -5.19
C GLY A 145 10.39 4.69 -4.03
N SER A 146 9.06 4.69 -3.92
CA SER A 146 8.34 5.30 -2.79
C SER A 146 8.16 4.34 -1.61
N GLU A 147 8.09 3.04 -1.90
CA GLU A 147 7.83 1.98 -0.91
C GLU A 147 9.11 1.45 -0.27
N MET A 148 10.22 1.41 -1.01
CA MET A 148 11.50 0.89 -0.53
C MET A 148 12.64 1.89 -0.72
N PRO A 149 13.58 1.99 0.25
CA PRO A 149 14.83 2.74 0.07
C PRO A 149 15.61 2.26 -1.17
N LYS A 150 16.12 3.21 -1.94
CA LYS A 150 16.90 2.94 -3.18
C LYS A 150 18.20 2.15 -2.93
N GLU A 151 18.69 2.17 -1.70
CA GLU A 151 19.88 1.47 -1.24
C GLU A 151 19.66 -0.05 -1.14
N PHE A 152 18.42 -0.51 -1.01
CA PHE A 152 18.12 -1.94 -0.88
C PHE A 152 18.72 -2.75 -2.04
N PRO A 153 19.11 -4.02 -1.82
CA PRO A 153 19.64 -4.90 -2.85
C PRO A 153 18.68 -5.04 -4.05
N LEU A 154 19.23 -5.24 -5.25
CA LEU A 154 18.44 -5.32 -6.47
C LEU A 154 17.37 -6.41 -6.40
N ALA A 155 17.67 -7.58 -5.82
CA ALA A 155 16.72 -8.68 -5.69
C ALA A 155 15.49 -8.32 -4.82
N ALA A 156 15.68 -7.54 -3.75
CA ALA A 156 14.57 -7.04 -2.94
C ALA A 156 13.67 -6.05 -3.73
N LEU A 157 14.29 -5.12 -4.47
CA LEU A 157 13.57 -4.18 -5.33
C LEU A 157 12.82 -4.88 -6.47
N GLN A 158 13.39 -5.95 -7.03
CA GLN A 158 12.74 -6.80 -8.03
C GLN A 158 11.54 -7.55 -7.45
N ALA A 159 11.68 -8.11 -6.25
CA ALA A 159 10.57 -8.75 -5.54
C ALA A 159 9.42 -7.77 -5.28
N GLN A 160 9.76 -6.55 -4.83
CA GLN A 160 8.78 -5.46 -4.63
C GLN A 160 8.10 -5.08 -5.95
N ALA A 161 8.84 -4.97 -7.05
CA ALA A 161 8.27 -4.63 -8.35
C ALA A 161 7.23 -5.66 -8.82
N ILE A 162 7.51 -6.96 -8.64
CA ILE A 162 6.58 -8.05 -9.01
C ILE A 162 5.37 -8.05 -8.08
N ALA A 163 5.56 -7.91 -6.77
CA ALA A 163 4.47 -7.85 -5.80
C ALA A 163 3.55 -6.64 -6.07
N ALA A 164 4.12 -5.44 -6.24
CA ALA A 164 3.38 -4.22 -6.54
C ALA A 164 2.62 -4.30 -7.87
N ARG A 165 3.23 -4.89 -8.91
CA ARG A 165 2.58 -5.14 -10.21
C ARG A 165 1.38 -6.05 -10.07
N THR A 166 1.54 -7.16 -9.36
CA THR A 166 0.48 -8.15 -9.13
C THR A 166 -0.69 -7.52 -8.38
N TYR A 167 -0.40 -6.76 -7.33
CA TYR A 167 -1.41 -6.02 -6.56
C TYR A 167 -2.18 -5.02 -7.44
N ALA A 168 -1.46 -4.22 -8.23
CA ALA A 168 -2.06 -3.23 -9.12
C ALA A 168 -2.93 -3.88 -10.21
N LEU A 169 -2.42 -4.92 -10.90
CA LEU A 169 -3.16 -5.68 -11.92
C LEU A 169 -4.49 -6.23 -11.37
N LYS A 170 -4.47 -6.73 -10.14
CA LYS A 170 -5.67 -7.27 -9.48
C LYS A 170 -6.74 -6.20 -9.23
N LEU A 171 -6.37 -4.93 -9.16
CA LEU A 171 -7.28 -3.81 -8.89
C LEU A 171 -7.72 -3.07 -10.14
N LEU A 172 -7.11 -3.30 -11.30
CA LEU A 172 -7.47 -2.63 -12.55
C LEU A 172 -8.96 -2.81 -12.87
N GLY A 173 -9.62 -1.70 -13.21
CA GLY A 173 -11.00 -1.66 -13.66
C GLY A 173 -12.07 -1.95 -12.60
N LYS A 174 -11.70 -2.18 -11.35
CA LYS A 174 -12.66 -2.52 -10.29
C LYS A 174 -13.47 -1.33 -9.76
N LYS A 175 -12.94 -0.12 -9.88
CA LYS A 175 -13.60 1.12 -9.47
C LYS A 175 -13.97 1.95 -10.68
N LYS A 176 -15.02 2.79 -10.56
CA LYS A 176 -15.49 3.60 -11.70
C LYS A 176 -14.53 4.72 -12.07
N SER A 177 -14.02 5.50 -11.11
CA SER A 177 -13.25 6.73 -11.37
C SER A 177 -11.74 6.56 -11.31
N PHE A 178 -11.22 5.61 -10.51
CA PHE A 178 -9.78 5.30 -10.38
C PHE A 178 -9.60 3.84 -9.95
N ASP A 179 -8.37 3.32 -10.02
CA ASP A 179 -8.06 1.95 -9.62
C ASP A 179 -7.44 1.88 -8.22
N VAL A 180 -6.50 2.78 -7.92
CA VAL A 180 -5.71 2.80 -6.68
C VAL A 180 -5.59 4.21 -6.12
N HIS A 181 -5.38 4.31 -4.80
CA HIS A 181 -4.97 5.55 -4.14
C HIS A 181 -3.45 5.71 -4.23
N SER A 182 -2.96 6.95 -4.18
CA SER A 182 -1.53 7.29 -4.13
C SER A 182 -0.90 7.19 -2.74
N THR A 183 -1.64 6.67 -1.75
CA THR A 183 -1.27 6.58 -0.35
C THR A 183 -1.19 5.13 0.13
N GLU A 184 -0.83 4.92 1.39
CA GLU A 184 -0.82 3.60 2.06
C GLU A 184 -2.18 2.86 2.01
N ALA A 185 -3.28 3.53 1.65
CA ALA A 185 -4.57 2.88 1.40
C ALA A 185 -4.53 1.91 0.20
N SER A 186 -3.56 2.06 -0.70
CA SER A 186 -3.23 1.13 -1.78
C SER A 186 -1.72 0.91 -1.85
N GLN A 187 -0.99 1.79 -2.53
CA GLN A 187 0.47 1.79 -2.67
C GLN A 187 0.95 3.24 -2.72
N VAL A 188 2.04 3.56 -2.01
CA VAL A 188 2.60 4.91 -2.01
C VAL A 188 3.12 5.26 -3.40
N TYR A 189 2.59 6.33 -3.99
CA TYR A 189 2.94 6.82 -5.31
C TYR A 189 3.28 8.31 -5.26
N LEU A 190 4.56 8.64 -5.34
CA LEU A 190 5.08 10.01 -5.15
C LEU A 190 5.50 10.71 -6.45
N GLY A 191 5.15 10.14 -7.62
CA GLY A 191 5.53 10.72 -8.92
C GLY A 191 6.98 10.39 -9.31
N LEU A 192 7.57 11.22 -10.16
CA LEU A 192 8.87 10.97 -10.80
C LEU A 192 10.07 11.12 -9.84
N GLU A 193 9.89 11.81 -8.72
CA GLU A 193 10.96 12.11 -7.75
C GLU A 193 11.53 10.87 -7.08
N SER A 194 10.75 9.79 -6.97
CA SER A 194 11.19 8.53 -6.38
C SER A 194 11.93 7.59 -7.35
N GLU A 195 11.97 7.94 -8.65
CA GLU A 195 12.60 7.11 -9.68
C GLU A 195 14.13 7.26 -9.69
N THR A 196 14.86 6.17 -9.47
CA THR A 196 16.33 6.11 -9.62
C THR A 196 16.73 5.12 -10.71
N PRO A 197 17.98 5.15 -11.22
CA PRO A 197 18.46 4.15 -12.19
C PRO A 197 18.32 2.71 -11.70
N LYS A 198 18.60 2.46 -10.40
CA LYS A 198 18.49 1.12 -9.78
C LYS A 198 17.03 0.65 -9.71
N ILE A 199 16.09 1.53 -9.32
CA ILE A 199 14.66 1.25 -9.35
C ILE A 199 14.17 0.95 -10.77
N LYS A 200 14.57 1.77 -11.74
CA LYS A 200 14.24 1.56 -13.16
C LYS A 200 14.77 0.22 -13.68
N LYS A 201 15.97 -0.21 -13.23
CA LYS A 201 16.54 -1.53 -13.55
C LYS A 201 15.69 -2.64 -12.94
N ALA A 202 15.32 -2.55 -11.66
CA ALA A 202 14.50 -3.56 -10.98
C ALA A 202 13.15 -3.77 -11.67
N VAL A 203 12.45 -2.70 -12.01
CA VAL A 203 11.15 -2.77 -12.71
C VAL A 203 11.29 -3.36 -14.12
N ARG A 204 12.30 -2.91 -14.90
CA ARG A 204 12.51 -3.40 -16.27
C ARG A 204 12.89 -4.87 -16.33
N SER A 205 13.81 -5.30 -15.47
CA SER A 205 14.29 -6.70 -15.44
C SER A 205 13.24 -7.71 -14.99
N THR A 206 12.13 -7.24 -14.44
CA THR A 206 10.98 -8.04 -14.01
C THR A 206 9.70 -7.73 -14.80
N SER A 207 9.85 -7.05 -15.95
CA SER A 207 8.70 -6.64 -16.77
C SER A 207 7.81 -7.83 -17.09
N SER A 208 6.50 -7.60 -17.11
CA SER A 208 5.45 -8.60 -17.35
C SER A 208 5.33 -9.72 -16.32
N LEU A 209 6.23 -9.87 -15.35
CA LEU A 209 6.12 -10.91 -14.32
C LEU A 209 5.10 -10.51 -13.23
N ALA A 210 4.21 -11.46 -12.93
CA ALA A 210 3.22 -11.34 -11.85
C ALA A 210 3.12 -12.66 -11.06
N LEU A 211 2.45 -12.60 -9.91
CA LEU A 211 2.26 -13.73 -9.01
C LEU A 211 0.88 -14.34 -9.18
N PHE A 212 0.85 -15.63 -9.38
CA PHE A 212 -0.36 -16.41 -9.56
C PHE A 212 -0.47 -17.53 -8.52
N TYR A 213 -1.67 -17.87 -8.17
CA TYR A 213 -2.02 -19.07 -7.42
C TYR A 213 -3.24 -19.71 -8.12
N GLN A 214 -3.12 -20.97 -8.53
CA GLN A 214 -4.14 -21.67 -9.32
C GLN A 214 -4.63 -20.82 -10.52
N ASN A 215 -3.67 -20.33 -11.31
CA ASN A 215 -3.89 -19.49 -12.51
C ASN A 215 -4.62 -18.15 -12.27
N LYS A 216 -4.80 -17.71 -11.02
CA LYS A 216 -5.41 -16.42 -10.68
C LYS A 216 -4.38 -15.50 -10.03
N LEU A 217 -4.39 -14.20 -10.38
CA LEU A 217 -3.58 -13.20 -9.71
C LEU A 217 -3.83 -13.22 -8.21
N ILE A 218 -2.76 -13.31 -7.40
CA ILE A 218 -2.87 -13.30 -5.94
C ILE A 218 -3.15 -11.89 -5.39
N ASN A 219 -3.50 -11.81 -4.13
CA ASN A 219 -3.49 -10.55 -3.38
C ASN A 219 -2.08 -10.34 -2.81
N ALA A 220 -1.18 -9.77 -3.62
CA ALA A 220 0.24 -9.63 -3.32
C ALA A 220 0.51 -8.44 -2.37
N VAL A 221 -0.03 -8.50 -1.17
CA VAL A 221 0.14 -7.47 -0.14
C VAL A 221 1.53 -7.55 0.48
N PHE A 222 2.05 -6.40 0.88
CA PHE A 222 3.36 -6.26 1.52
C PHE A 222 3.31 -5.20 2.62
N HIS A 223 4.32 -5.18 3.47
CA HIS A 223 4.42 -4.26 4.61
C HIS A 223 5.89 -3.99 4.95
N SER A 224 6.15 -2.99 5.79
CA SER A 224 7.52 -2.56 6.09
C SER A 224 8.32 -3.64 6.85
N SER A 225 7.84 -4.05 8.03
CA SER A 225 8.54 -4.98 8.93
C SER A 225 7.53 -5.80 9.72
N SER A 226 7.74 -7.11 9.85
CA SER A 226 6.81 -8.01 10.56
C SER A 226 7.07 -8.11 12.07
N GLY A 227 8.29 -7.77 12.50
CA GLY A 227 8.79 -7.99 13.86
C GLY A 227 9.13 -9.47 14.12
N GLY A 228 9.80 -10.13 13.15
CA GLY A 228 10.34 -11.50 13.24
C GLY A 228 9.43 -12.61 12.71
N ARG A 229 8.14 -12.36 12.49
CA ARG A 229 7.20 -13.34 11.92
C ARG A 229 6.02 -12.62 11.25
N THR A 230 5.69 -13.02 10.04
CA THR A 230 4.50 -12.51 9.34
C THR A 230 3.22 -13.10 9.93
N ALA A 231 2.09 -12.48 9.64
CA ALA A 231 0.77 -12.95 10.07
C ALA A 231 0.05 -13.76 8.99
N ASN A 232 -0.81 -14.70 9.42
CA ASN A 232 -1.80 -15.28 8.54
C ASN A 232 -2.82 -14.22 8.10
N SER A 233 -3.32 -14.29 6.87
CA SER A 233 -4.30 -13.31 6.40
C SER A 233 -5.60 -13.33 7.22
N GLY A 234 -6.05 -14.50 7.70
CA GLY A 234 -7.23 -14.64 8.56
C GLY A 234 -7.10 -14.02 9.94
N GLU A 235 -5.87 -13.77 10.44
CA GLU A 235 -5.64 -13.05 11.69
C GLU A 235 -5.84 -11.53 11.55
N VAL A 236 -5.70 -11.03 10.34
CA VAL A 236 -5.74 -9.58 10.06
C VAL A 236 -7.01 -9.19 9.30
N TRP A 237 -7.49 -10.05 8.41
CA TRP A 237 -8.70 -9.86 7.61
C TRP A 237 -9.69 -11.00 7.80
N LYS A 238 -10.88 -10.88 7.19
CA LYS A 238 -11.99 -11.84 7.34
C LYS A 238 -11.65 -13.25 6.86
N TYR A 239 -10.82 -13.38 5.80
CA TYR A 239 -10.57 -14.65 5.14
C TYR A 239 -9.11 -15.07 5.18
N GLN A 240 -8.88 -16.37 5.43
CA GLN A 240 -7.57 -16.99 5.26
C GLN A 240 -7.35 -17.33 3.79
N LEU A 241 -6.36 -16.67 3.16
CA LEU A 241 -5.94 -16.99 1.82
C LEU A 241 -4.82 -18.04 1.84
N PRO A 242 -4.86 -19.08 0.99
CA PRO A 242 -3.94 -20.23 1.10
C PRO A 242 -2.48 -19.84 0.88
N TYR A 243 -2.21 -18.81 0.10
CA TYR A 243 -0.87 -18.30 -0.20
C TYR A 243 -0.38 -17.21 0.77
N LEU A 244 -1.21 -16.69 1.69
CA LEU A 244 -0.85 -15.68 2.71
C LEU A 244 -0.81 -16.32 4.10
N ARG A 245 0.18 -17.17 4.31
CA ARG A 245 0.43 -17.86 5.58
C ARG A 245 1.59 -17.22 6.33
N SER A 246 1.56 -17.32 7.64
CA SER A 246 2.63 -16.86 8.53
C SER A 246 3.96 -17.59 8.23
N VAL A 247 5.03 -16.84 8.13
CA VAL A 247 6.40 -17.34 7.95
C VAL A 247 7.36 -16.63 8.91
N ILE A 248 8.49 -17.28 9.23
CA ILE A 248 9.61 -16.63 9.92
C ILE A 248 10.13 -15.51 9.02
N ASP A 249 10.48 -14.38 9.61
CA ASP A 249 11.00 -13.20 8.92
C ASP A 249 12.41 -12.84 9.42
N TYR A 250 13.17 -12.18 8.57
CA TYR A 250 14.58 -11.83 8.80
C TYR A 250 14.77 -10.32 8.93
N ASP A 251 13.78 -9.62 9.49
CA ASP A 251 13.70 -8.17 9.52
C ASP A 251 14.31 -7.51 10.77
N GLN A 252 15.22 -8.21 11.48
CA GLN A 252 15.83 -7.75 12.73
C GLN A 252 16.58 -6.42 12.59
N ASN A 253 17.13 -6.14 11.40
CA ASN A 253 17.85 -4.89 11.09
C ASN A 253 16.90 -3.74 10.71
N SER A 254 15.59 -3.93 10.80
CA SER A 254 14.63 -2.85 10.60
C SER A 254 14.69 -1.84 11.75
N PRO A 255 14.75 -0.53 11.50
CA PRO A 255 14.63 0.47 12.55
C PRO A 255 13.26 0.46 13.25
N LYS A 256 12.30 -0.25 12.67
CA LYS A 256 10.96 -0.47 13.21
C LYS A 256 10.76 -1.90 13.74
N TYR A 257 11.85 -2.66 13.89
CA TYR A 257 11.77 -4.04 14.41
C TYR A 257 11.22 -4.07 15.84
N ARG A 258 11.70 -3.15 16.70
CA ARG A 258 11.17 -2.88 18.04
C ARG A 258 10.92 -1.39 18.21
N TRP A 259 9.90 -1.03 18.95
CA TRP A 259 9.54 0.35 19.24
C TRP A 259 8.85 0.47 20.60
N LEU A 260 8.94 1.65 21.19
CA LEU A 260 8.31 2.03 22.44
C LEU A 260 7.58 3.36 22.26
N ASN A 261 6.33 3.40 22.68
CA ASN A 261 5.55 4.64 22.79
C ASN A 261 5.10 4.83 24.24
N LYS A 262 5.12 6.07 24.72
CA LYS A 262 4.62 6.45 26.05
C LYS A 262 3.51 7.46 25.87
N PHE A 263 2.44 7.30 26.66
CA PHE A 263 1.28 8.20 26.66
C PHE A 263 0.98 8.57 28.11
N SER A 264 0.88 9.85 28.40
CA SER A 264 0.48 10.35 29.71
C SER A 264 -1.01 10.11 29.96
N SER A 265 -1.42 10.06 31.23
CA SER A 265 -2.83 9.97 31.62
C SER A 265 -3.67 11.06 30.94
N ALA A 266 -3.19 12.31 30.91
CA ALA A 266 -3.89 13.43 30.29
C ALA A 266 -4.09 13.30 28.77
N GLU A 267 -3.15 12.66 28.06
CA GLU A 267 -3.32 12.31 26.62
C GLU A 267 -4.36 11.19 26.45
N LEU A 268 -4.32 10.18 27.33
CA LEU A 268 -5.23 9.04 27.27
C LEU A 268 -6.68 9.43 27.57
N ASP A 269 -6.91 10.39 28.47
CA ASP A 269 -8.24 10.95 28.76
C ASP A 269 -8.84 11.60 27.50
N LYS A 270 -8.04 12.32 26.73
CA LYS A 270 -8.47 12.91 25.46
C LYS A 270 -8.70 11.87 24.35
N ILE A 271 -7.92 10.78 24.35
CA ILE A 271 -8.01 9.73 23.31
C ILE A 271 -9.18 8.78 23.56
N PHE A 272 -9.54 8.55 24.82
CA PHE A 272 -10.57 7.60 25.25
C PHE A 272 -11.70 8.25 26.07
N PRO A 273 -12.34 9.33 25.58
CA PRO A 273 -13.43 9.97 26.30
C PRO A 273 -14.65 9.05 26.45
N GLU A 274 -14.79 8.06 25.57
CA GLU A 274 -15.89 7.09 25.60
C GLU A 274 -15.91 6.16 26.81
N VAL A 275 -14.79 6.06 27.53
CA VAL A 275 -14.71 5.34 28.82
C VAL A 275 -14.45 6.29 29.99
N GLY A 276 -14.46 7.61 29.76
CA GLY A 276 -14.19 8.62 30.80
C GLY A 276 -12.72 8.67 31.22
N GLY A 277 -11.81 8.55 30.25
CA GLY A 277 -10.37 8.40 30.47
C GLY A 277 -9.97 6.91 30.59
N LEU A 278 -8.65 6.66 30.57
CA LEU A 278 -8.14 5.29 30.63
C LEU A 278 -7.56 4.97 32.01
N ASN A 279 -8.31 4.27 32.84
CA ASN A 279 -7.89 3.87 34.18
C ASN A 279 -7.19 2.50 34.21
N GLY A 280 -7.40 1.68 33.19
CA GLY A 280 -6.79 0.38 33.06
C GLY A 280 -6.86 -0.15 31.64
N ILE A 281 -5.98 -1.07 31.30
CA ILE A 281 -5.92 -1.68 29.99
C ILE A 281 -5.42 -3.13 30.12
N LYS A 282 -6.12 -4.07 29.44
CA LYS A 282 -5.75 -5.49 29.45
C LYS A 282 -5.89 -6.07 28.03
N ILE A 283 -4.84 -6.72 27.55
CA ILE A 283 -4.93 -7.53 26.32
C ILE A 283 -5.70 -8.79 26.66
N ILE A 284 -6.82 -9.01 25.96
CA ILE A 284 -7.69 -10.17 26.14
C ILE A 284 -7.29 -11.31 25.23
N ARG A 285 -6.93 -10.97 23.96
CA ARG A 285 -6.61 -12.02 22.99
C ARG A 285 -5.57 -11.53 21.97
N LYS A 286 -4.59 -12.39 21.72
CA LYS A 286 -3.60 -12.26 20.64
C LYS A 286 -3.81 -13.36 19.59
N SER A 287 -3.32 -13.13 18.38
CA SER A 287 -3.22 -14.14 17.33
C SER A 287 -1.97 -15.00 17.50
N ASN A 288 -1.85 -16.07 16.70
CA ASN A 288 -0.65 -16.94 16.67
C ASN A 288 0.63 -16.21 16.21
N SER A 289 0.49 -15.02 15.60
CA SER A 289 1.62 -14.14 15.25
C SER A 289 1.85 -13.01 16.26
N ASP A 290 1.38 -13.14 17.50
CA ASP A 290 1.46 -12.19 18.62
C ASP A 290 0.80 -10.84 18.36
N ARG A 291 -0.17 -10.77 17.45
CA ARG A 291 -0.89 -9.54 17.18
C ARG A 291 -2.11 -9.43 18.07
N VAL A 292 -2.28 -8.27 18.68
CA VAL A 292 -3.44 -7.99 19.54
C VAL A 292 -4.71 -7.98 18.69
N LEU A 293 -5.62 -8.89 19.01
CA LEU A 293 -6.94 -9.01 18.39
C LEU A 293 -7.98 -8.24 19.18
N GLU A 294 -7.95 -8.38 20.50
CA GLU A 294 -8.91 -7.78 21.40
C GLU A 294 -8.23 -7.26 22.67
N ILE A 295 -8.69 -6.10 23.12
CA ILE A 295 -8.19 -5.40 24.29
C ILE A 295 -9.35 -4.79 25.07
N ARG A 296 -9.28 -4.84 26.38
CA ARG A 296 -10.26 -4.27 27.28
C ARG A 296 -9.73 -2.99 27.90
N LEU A 297 -10.51 -1.94 27.82
CA LEU A 297 -10.27 -0.64 28.41
C LEU A 297 -11.15 -0.48 29.63
N TYR A 298 -10.61 0.07 30.70
CA TYR A 298 -11.31 0.41 31.92
C TYR A 298 -11.21 1.93 32.12
N GLY A 299 -12.31 2.56 32.44
CA GLY A 299 -12.37 4.00 32.68
C GLY A 299 -13.47 4.35 33.69
N SER A 300 -13.60 5.62 34.06
CA SER A 300 -14.61 6.10 35.02
C SER A 300 -16.05 5.87 34.54
N ASN A 301 -16.27 5.85 33.21
CA ASN A 301 -17.57 5.61 32.60
C ASN A 301 -17.84 4.13 32.28
N GLY A 302 -16.97 3.20 32.80
CA GLY A 302 -17.15 1.77 32.65
C GLY A 302 -16.08 1.07 31.80
N ILE A 303 -16.45 -0.09 31.26
CA ILE A 303 -15.55 -1.01 30.56
C ILE A 303 -15.91 -1.07 29.08
N LYS A 304 -14.90 -1.11 28.19
CA LYS A 304 -15.10 -1.25 26.75
C LYS A 304 -14.09 -2.18 26.12
N ASN A 305 -14.57 -3.18 25.39
CA ASN A 305 -13.70 -3.99 24.55
C ASN A 305 -13.55 -3.34 23.16
N ILE A 306 -12.30 -3.26 22.69
CA ILE A 306 -11.98 -2.77 21.35
C ILE A 306 -11.01 -3.72 20.65
N SER A 307 -10.94 -3.66 19.32
CA SER A 307 -9.93 -4.42 18.58
C SER A 307 -8.55 -3.76 18.66
N GLY A 308 -7.49 -4.58 18.58
CA GLY A 308 -6.12 -4.07 18.46
C GLY A 308 -5.93 -3.09 17.29
N LYS A 309 -6.71 -3.23 16.20
CA LYS A 309 -6.73 -2.29 15.07
C LYS A 309 -7.26 -0.90 15.47
N ILE A 310 -8.30 -0.85 16.30
CA ILE A 310 -8.87 0.41 16.79
C ILE A 310 -7.85 1.09 17.70
N LEU A 311 -7.24 0.33 18.64
CA LEU A 311 -6.20 0.88 19.52
C LEU A 311 -5.01 1.40 18.71
N ARG A 312 -4.48 0.60 17.76
CA ARG A 312 -3.41 1.01 16.86
C ARG A 312 -3.71 2.35 16.18
N ARG A 313 -4.92 2.54 15.67
CA ARG A 313 -5.34 3.77 14.99
C ARG A 313 -5.43 4.95 15.95
N LYS A 314 -6.05 4.76 17.14
CA LYS A 314 -6.20 5.82 18.15
C LYS A 314 -4.84 6.29 18.68
N LEU A 315 -3.95 5.38 19.00
CA LEU A 315 -2.60 5.67 19.51
C LEU A 315 -1.54 5.84 18.43
N LYS A 316 -1.91 5.78 17.15
CA LYS A 316 -0.99 5.88 15.97
C LYS A 316 0.20 4.91 16.05
N LEU A 317 -0.02 3.69 16.54
CA LEU A 317 1.02 2.66 16.67
C LEU A 317 1.45 2.10 15.31
N LEU A 318 2.70 1.66 15.21
CA LEU A 318 3.25 1.16 13.95
C LEU A 318 2.63 -0.18 13.51
N SER A 319 2.24 -1.04 14.45
CA SER A 319 1.63 -2.35 14.17
C SER A 319 0.59 -2.72 15.23
N THR A 320 -0.05 -3.87 15.08
CA THR A 320 -0.88 -4.51 16.13
C THR A 320 -0.11 -5.53 16.96
N LYS A 321 1.21 -5.71 16.73
CA LYS A 321 2.07 -6.59 17.50
C LYS A 321 2.71 -5.79 18.63
N PHE A 322 2.09 -5.79 19.80
CA PHE A 322 2.54 -5.02 20.96
C PHE A 322 2.07 -5.63 22.29
N ASP A 323 2.71 -5.17 23.35
CA ASP A 323 2.31 -5.32 24.74
C ASP A 323 2.08 -3.94 25.37
N VAL A 324 1.35 -3.91 26.48
CA VAL A 324 0.98 -2.67 27.19
C VAL A 324 1.35 -2.80 28.66
N LYS A 325 1.86 -1.70 29.25
CA LYS A 325 2.18 -1.62 30.67
C LYS A 325 1.79 -0.24 31.20
N LEU A 326 1.07 -0.21 32.33
CA LEU A 326 0.87 1.03 33.09
C LEU A 326 2.05 1.23 34.04
N ILE A 327 2.65 2.42 34.01
CA ILE A 327 3.76 2.84 34.86
C ILE A 327 3.26 3.97 35.74
N PHE A 328 3.25 3.74 37.03
CA PHE A 328 2.88 4.74 38.03
C PHE A 328 4.11 5.51 38.50
N ASN A 329 4.00 6.82 38.68
CA ASN A 329 5.11 7.66 39.11
C ASN A 329 5.33 7.46 40.63
N GLN A 330 6.45 6.85 41.02
CA GLN A 330 6.76 6.49 42.41
C GLN A 330 7.13 7.68 43.30
N ASN A 331 7.17 8.92 42.78
CA ASN A 331 7.61 10.09 43.56
C ASN A 331 6.57 10.62 44.57
N ASN A 332 5.37 10.06 44.64
CA ASN A 332 4.43 10.34 45.71
C ASN A 332 4.53 9.23 46.76
N LYS A 333 5.25 9.49 47.84
CA LYS A 333 5.28 8.68 49.05
C LYS A 333 3.88 8.61 49.68
N SER A 334 3.04 7.70 49.22
CA SER A 334 1.84 7.27 49.98
C SER A 334 1.85 5.74 50.11
N ASN A 335 1.49 5.27 51.27
CA ASN A 335 1.41 3.83 51.63
C ASN A 335 0.46 3.03 50.73
N ASP A 336 -0.27 3.70 49.86
CA ASP A 336 -1.21 3.11 48.91
C ASP A 336 -0.51 2.31 47.78
N LEU A 337 0.75 2.63 47.40
CA LEU A 337 1.49 1.93 46.35
C LEU A 337 1.85 0.49 46.69
N LYS A 338 2.06 0.16 47.98
CA LYS A 338 2.35 -1.19 48.42
C LYS A 338 1.12 -2.08 48.27
N TYR A 339 -0.05 -1.55 48.58
CA TYR A 339 -1.33 -2.22 48.40
C TYR A 339 -1.66 -2.54 46.92
N TYR A 340 -1.26 -1.65 46.01
CA TYR A 340 -1.46 -1.84 44.56
C TYR A 340 -0.49 -2.86 43.95
N ASN A 341 0.79 -2.83 44.29
CA ASN A 341 1.76 -3.79 43.81
C ASN A 341 1.42 -5.22 44.23
N ASP A 342 0.96 -5.41 45.44
CA ASP A 342 0.58 -6.72 45.95
C ASP A 342 -0.73 -7.26 45.34
N LYS A 343 -1.66 -6.38 44.95
CA LYS A 343 -2.91 -6.78 44.26
C LYS A 343 -2.79 -6.92 42.74
N LEU A 344 -1.86 -6.22 42.10
CA LEU A 344 -1.63 -6.35 40.64
C LEU A 344 -0.66 -7.46 40.26
N SER A 345 0.06 -8.04 41.23
CA SER A 345 0.88 -9.24 41.06
C SER A 345 0.09 -10.55 41.08
N PHE A 346 -1.24 -10.50 41.13
CA PHE A 346 -2.05 -11.70 41.01
C PHE A 346 -1.80 -12.39 39.67
N SER A 347 -1.05 -13.48 39.70
CA SER A 347 -1.12 -14.55 38.73
C SER A 347 -2.57 -14.99 38.62
N PHE A 348 -3.22 -14.73 37.49
CA PHE A 348 -4.55 -15.26 37.24
C PHE A 348 -4.44 -16.76 36.96
N ASP A 349 -4.56 -17.58 37.98
CA ASP A 349 -5.06 -18.93 37.83
C ASP A 349 -6.48 -18.86 37.27
N ASN A 350 -6.70 -19.60 36.17
CA ASN A 350 -7.99 -19.74 35.50
C ASN A 350 -9.04 -20.40 36.42
N LYS A 351 -9.64 -19.64 37.32
CA LYS A 351 -10.91 -20.04 37.94
C LYS A 351 -11.96 -18.97 37.56
N ILE A 352 -12.93 -19.41 36.79
CA ILE A 352 -14.19 -18.73 36.55
C ILE A 352 -14.83 -18.47 37.93
N VAL A 353 -14.93 -17.20 38.31
CA VAL A 353 -15.78 -16.76 39.42
C VAL A 353 -16.85 -15.90 38.78
N ASP A 354 -17.94 -16.53 38.41
CA ASP A 354 -19.23 -15.88 38.26
C ASP A 354 -19.72 -15.44 39.63
N ASP A 355 -20.40 -14.29 39.70
CA ASP A 355 -21.05 -13.69 40.87
C ASP A 355 -20.14 -13.18 42.00
N LEU A 356 -19.52 -12.02 41.78
CA LEU A 356 -19.17 -11.13 42.87
C LEU A 356 -19.60 -9.71 42.57
N ALA A 357 -20.21 -9.05 43.55
CA ALA A 357 -20.61 -7.65 43.54
C ALA A 357 -19.54 -6.73 42.87
N PRO A 358 -19.93 -5.65 42.19
CA PRO A 358 -18.98 -4.78 41.51
C PRO A 358 -17.91 -4.30 42.52
N GLN A 359 -16.68 -4.82 42.34
CA GLN A 359 -15.53 -4.39 43.15
C GLN A 359 -15.34 -2.87 42.90
N PRO A 360 -15.08 -2.08 43.96
CA PRO A 360 -14.84 -0.65 43.80
C PRO A 360 -13.69 -0.46 42.81
N VAL A 361 -13.93 0.38 41.80
CA VAL A 361 -12.91 0.72 40.81
C VAL A 361 -11.70 1.29 41.57
N PRO A 362 -10.50 0.74 41.43
CA PRO A 362 -9.34 1.24 42.14
C PRO A 362 -9.10 2.70 41.80
N VAL A 363 -8.94 3.57 42.78
CA VAL A 363 -8.53 4.97 42.57
C VAL A 363 -7.11 4.95 42.02
N ILE A 364 -6.96 5.19 40.71
CA ILE A 364 -5.67 5.24 40.06
C ILE A 364 -5.00 6.57 40.33
N PRO A 365 -3.69 6.59 40.67
CA PRO A 365 -2.94 7.85 40.83
C PRO A 365 -3.13 8.76 39.64
N LYS A 366 -3.34 10.05 39.87
CA LYS A 366 -3.61 11.08 38.85
C LYS A 366 -2.51 11.17 37.75
N TYR A 367 -1.31 10.64 38.03
CA TYR A 367 -0.16 10.68 37.15
C TYR A 367 0.41 9.28 36.90
N TYR A 368 0.10 8.74 35.73
CA TYR A 368 0.66 7.48 35.23
C TYR A 368 0.98 7.62 33.74
N PHE A 369 1.77 6.69 33.23
CA PHE A 369 2.06 6.55 31.81
C PHE A 369 1.62 5.17 31.30
N LEU A 370 1.04 5.12 30.12
CA LEU A 370 0.90 3.89 29.37
C LEU A 370 2.13 3.71 28.50
N GLU A 371 2.92 2.68 28.76
CA GLU A 371 3.94 2.19 27.84
C GLU A 371 3.34 1.16 26.88
N VAL A 372 3.60 1.36 25.58
CA VAL A 372 3.26 0.39 24.54
C VAL A 372 4.55 -0.04 23.88
N ILE A 373 4.94 -1.30 24.12
CA ILE A 373 6.16 -1.90 23.55
C ILE A 373 5.72 -2.79 22.40
N GLY A 374 6.20 -2.50 21.20
CA GLY A 374 5.76 -3.24 20.03
C GLY A 374 6.86 -3.60 19.06
N SER A 375 6.49 -4.34 18.03
CA SER A 375 7.40 -4.80 16.99
C SER A 375 6.76 -4.74 15.61
N GLY A 376 7.62 -4.47 14.61
CA GLY A 376 7.24 -4.38 13.23
C GLY A 376 6.43 -3.12 12.89
N SER A 377 6.16 -2.94 11.60
CA SER A 377 5.42 -1.80 11.05
C SER A 377 4.57 -2.26 9.87
N GLY A 378 3.28 -1.95 9.91
CA GLY A 378 2.30 -2.36 8.93
C GLY A 378 1.38 -3.48 9.41
N HIS A 379 0.64 -4.09 8.48
CA HIS A 379 -0.34 -5.14 8.79
C HIS A 379 0.27 -6.52 9.03
N GLY A 380 1.52 -6.75 8.61
CA GLY A 380 2.27 -7.97 8.86
C GLY A 380 1.96 -9.16 7.96
N VAL A 381 1.10 -9.05 6.96
CA VAL A 381 0.73 -10.14 6.05
C VAL A 381 1.51 -10.03 4.73
N GLY A 382 1.91 -11.17 4.14
CA GLY A 382 2.64 -11.22 2.89
C GLY A 382 4.09 -10.78 3.03
N MET A 383 4.66 -10.11 2.02
CA MET A 383 6.09 -9.78 1.99
C MET A 383 6.46 -8.65 2.95
N SER A 384 7.45 -8.91 3.82
CA SER A 384 8.14 -7.91 4.61
C SER A 384 9.25 -7.26 3.78
N GLN A 385 9.25 -5.93 3.68
CA GLN A 385 10.24 -5.20 2.89
C GLN A 385 11.64 -5.32 3.49
N TRP A 386 11.77 -5.20 4.82
CA TRP A 386 13.05 -5.38 5.51
C TRP A 386 13.52 -6.83 5.53
N GLY A 387 12.58 -7.80 5.62
CA GLY A 387 12.93 -9.21 5.48
C GLY A 387 13.38 -9.55 4.06
N ALA A 388 12.73 -9.01 3.03
CA ALA A 388 13.17 -9.16 1.64
C ALA A 388 14.57 -8.57 1.43
N LYS A 389 14.88 -7.41 2.08
CA LYS A 389 16.23 -6.84 2.10
C LYS A 389 17.24 -7.82 2.68
N ALA A 390 16.98 -8.34 3.88
CA ALA A 390 17.91 -9.26 4.56
C ALA A 390 18.12 -10.57 3.79
N MET A 391 17.07 -11.13 3.18
CA MET A 391 17.21 -12.29 2.29
C MET A 391 18.08 -11.97 1.08
N ALA A 392 17.86 -10.82 0.44
CA ALA A 392 18.66 -10.39 -0.72
C ALA A 392 20.14 -10.14 -0.36
N GLU A 393 20.44 -9.64 0.84
CA GLU A 393 21.79 -9.49 1.37
C GLU A 393 22.49 -10.84 1.60
N LYS A 394 21.71 -11.90 1.88
CA LYS A 394 22.19 -13.29 1.97
C LYS A 394 22.29 -13.99 0.61
N GLY A 395 22.09 -13.27 -0.50
CA GLY A 395 22.21 -13.81 -1.85
C GLY A 395 20.93 -14.43 -2.43
N TYR A 396 19.80 -14.42 -1.72
CA TYR A 396 18.55 -14.94 -2.28
C TYR A 396 18.05 -14.08 -3.46
N SER A 397 17.63 -14.77 -4.52
CA SER A 397 17.01 -14.15 -5.68
C SER A 397 15.61 -13.62 -5.37
N TYR A 398 15.10 -12.71 -6.20
CA TYR A 398 13.70 -12.24 -6.06
C TYR A 398 12.67 -13.38 -6.13
N ARG A 399 12.97 -14.48 -6.86
CA ARG A 399 12.09 -15.64 -6.96
C ARG A 399 12.00 -16.39 -5.64
N GLU A 400 13.10 -16.61 -4.97
CA GLU A 400 13.17 -17.25 -3.64
C GLU A 400 12.50 -16.37 -2.58
N ILE A 401 12.77 -15.05 -2.59
CA ILE A 401 12.12 -14.10 -1.70
C ILE A 401 10.59 -14.16 -1.84
N LEU A 402 10.07 -14.09 -3.06
CA LEU A 402 8.62 -14.13 -3.29
C LEU A 402 7.99 -15.46 -2.87
N LYS A 403 8.64 -16.59 -3.17
CA LYS A 403 8.18 -17.93 -2.77
C LYS A 403 8.25 -18.15 -1.25
N HIS A 404 9.15 -17.45 -0.55
CA HIS A 404 9.20 -17.46 0.92
C HIS A 404 7.95 -16.84 1.52
N TYR A 405 7.53 -15.66 1.06
CA TYR A 405 6.39 -14.92 1.63
C TYR A 405 5.03 -15.32 1.07
N TYR A 406 4.96 -15.81 -0.15
CA TYR A 406 3.71 -16.24 -0.79
C TYR A 406 3.78 -17.72 -1.13
N LYS A 407 3.01 -18.54 -0.42
CA LYS A 407 3.10 -20.00 -0.51
C LYS A 407 2.39 -20.56 -1.76
N GLY A 408 3.03 -21.52 -2.42
CA GLY A 408 2.44 -22.24 -3.56
C GLY A 408 2.18 -21.37 -4.80
N ILE A 409 2.88 -20.24 -4.94
CA ILE A 409 2.72 -19.34 -6.08
C ILE A 409 3.57 -19.74 -7.30
N GLU A 410 3.09 -19.33 -8.45
CA GLU A 410 3.82 -19.29 -9.69
C GLU A 410 4.19 -17.84 -10.06
N ILE A 411 5.40 -17.66 -10.62
CA ILE A 411 5.87 -16.35 -11.13
C ILE A 411 5.97 -16.48 -12.64
N LYS A 412 5.02 -15.88 -13.35
CA LYS A 412 4.93 -15.98 -14.82
C LYS A 412 4.44 -14.67 -15.45
N SER A 413 4.54 -14.55 -16.74
CA SER A 413 4.01 -13.41 -17.50
C SER A 413 2.47 -13.37 -17.43
N TYR A 414 1.90 -12.15 -17.39
CA TYR A 414 0.47 -11.89 -17.41
C TYR A 414 -0.02 -11.44 -18.78
#